data_4d9805e4f1b904f1bca99f083b759a00
#
_entry.id   4d9805e4f1b904f1bca99f083b759a00
#
_cell.length_a   1.000
_cell.length_b   1.000
_cell.length_c   1.000
_cell.angle_alpha   90.00
_cell.angle_beta   90.00
_cell.angle_gamma   90.00
#
_symmetry.space_group_name_H-M   'P 1'
#
loop_
_entity.id
_entity.type
_entity.pdbx_description
1 polymer ?
#
loop_
_entity_poly.entity_id
_entity_poly.type
_entity_poly.pdbx_seq_one_letter_code
_entity_poly.pdbx_strand_id
1 'polypeptide(L)'
;NPILTGRENVYINGSVLGFNEKEISDKFESIIEFADIGEFIDSPVQNYSSGMRVRLGFAVAAHMEPDVLLIDEVLAVGDMGFVIKCLNKMKSIMQNAAVIFVSHGMPMVSFICSKAMVLDSGRVGYYDNNVSSGIDYYLSKFASLKGCVTGSGKAVISDIVLSNGHHCVSGNDKLPLDYGDDLSIEMKLTLNSSVEQVGIAIMFLNIQMLPVADCSSKFCGFEINPKKHSKIKLKINNMQLNLGIYSICIVFIDLSNNEILTRNDSVAYVQA
;
A
#
# COMPACT_ATOMS: atom_id res chain seq x y z
N ASN A 1 -18.92 20.23 -16.06
CA ASN A 1 -18.53 21.29 -16.99
C ASN A 1 -17.82 22.41 -16.22
N PRO A 2 -16.57 22.77 -16.54
CA PRO A 2 -15.78 23.73 -15.76
C PRO A 2 -16.35 25.17 -15.73
N ILE A 3 -17.07 25.57 -16.77
CA ILE A 3 -17.61 26.92 -16.90
C ILE A 3 -18.86 27.13 -16.02
N LEU A 4 -19.59 26.07 -15.78
CA LEU A 4 -20.81 26.09 -14.97
C LEU A 4 -20.50 26.12 -13.48
N THR A 5 -21.45 26.62 -12.71
CA THR A 5 -21.38 26.61 -11.24
C THR A 5 -21.43 25.17 -10.67
N GLY A 6 -21.05 25.00 -9.43
CA GLY A 6 -21.21 23.73 -8.73
C GLY A 6 -22.67 23.27 -8.71
N ARG A 7 -23.60 24.21 -8.46
CA ARG A 7 -25.06 23.98 -8.49
C ARG A 7 -25.51 23.40 -9.82
N GLU A 8 -25.18 24.05 -10.93
CA GLU A 8 -25.52 23.58 -12.27
C GLU A 8 -24.90 22.22 -12.59
N ASN A 9 -23.67 21.98 -12.11
CA ASN A 9 -23.00 20.67 -12.26
C ASN A 9 -23.70 19.56 -11.47
N VAL A 10 -24.28 19.82 -10.30
CA VAL A 10 -25.08 18.84 -9.56
C VAL A 10 -26.28 18.40 -10.42
N TYR A 11 -27.03 19.35 -10.97
CA TYR A 11 -28.20 19.03 -11.82
C TYR A 11 -27.81 18.30 -13.10
N ILE A 12 -26.76 18.74 -13.79
CA ILE A 12 -26.30 18.10 -15.03
C ILE A 12 -25.82 16.67 -14.75
N ASN A 13 -24.97 16.49 -13.74
CA ASN A 13 -24.46 15.16 -13.41
C ASN A 13 -25.56 14.22 -12.94
N GLY A 14 -26.50 14.71 -12.13
CA GLY A 14 -27.69 13.95 -11.74
C GLY A 14 -28.53 13.52 -12.94
N SER A 15 -28.77 14.43 -13.87
CA SER A 15 -29.53 14.14 -15.12
C SER A 15 -28.80 13.13 -16.01
N VAL A 16 -27.47 13.20 -16.12
CA VAL A 16 -26.64 12.22 -16.85
C VAL A 16 -26.76 10.83 -16.22
N LEU A 17 -26.89 10.76 -14.89
CA LEU A 17 -27.13 9.51 -14.16
C LEU A 17 -28.59 9.01 -14.23
N GLY A 18 -29.48 9.74 -14.94
CA GLY A 18 -30.84 9.31 -15.19
C GLY A 18 -31.89 9.82 -14.20
N PHE A 19 -31.54 10.75 -13.30
CA PHE A 19 -32.47 11.32 -12.32
C PHE A 19 -33.19 12.54 -12.86
N ASN A 20 -34.45 12.70 -12.48
CA ASN A 20 -35.22 13.88 -12.84
C ASN A 20 -34.90 15.07 -11.93
N GLU A 21 -35.33 16.27 -12.35
CA GLU A 21 -35.01 17.52 -11.62
C GLU A 21 -35.54 17.52 -10.18
N LYS A 22 -36.70 16.93 -9.93
CA LYS A 22 -37.30 16.84 -8.60
C LYS A 22 -36.45 15.93 -7.69
N GLU A 23 -36.06 14.77 -8.17
CA GLU A 23 -35.21 13.83 -7.42
C GLU A 23 -33.85 14.45 -7.05
N ILE A 24 -33.26 15.22 -7.96
CA ILE A 24 -32.02 15.95 -7.72
C ILE A 24 -32.25 17.06 -6.69
N SER A 25 -33.34 17.83 -6.83
CA SER A 25 -33.69 18.92 -5.90
C SER A 25 -33.93 18.41 -4.48
N ASP A 26 -34.59 17.28 -4.31
CA ASP A 26 -34.88 16.66 -3.02
C ASP A 26 -33.59 16.22 -2.29
N LYS A 27 -32.52 15.91 -3.05
CA LYS A 27 -31.21 15.47 -2.51
C LYS A 27 -30.16 16.57 -2.50
N PHE A 28 -30.43 17.73 -3.04
CA PHE A 28 -29.46 18.79 -3.32
C PHE A 28 -28.70 19.24 -2.06
N GLU A 29 -29.41 19.56 -0.99
CA GLU A 29 -28.80 20.04 0.25
C GLU A 29 -27.88 18.96 0.86
N SER A 30 -28.30 17.69 0.85
CA SER A 30 -27.50 16.59 1.38
C SER A 30 -26.23 16.33 0.55
N ILE A 31 -26.29 16.55 -0.75
CA ILE A 31 -25.11 16.47 -1.65
C ILE A 31 -24.10 17.55 -1.29
N ILE A 32 -24.56 18.80 -1.09
CA ILE A 32 -23.68 19.94 -0.78
C ILE A 32 -23.04 19.78 0.59
N GLU A 33 -23.83 19.40 1.60
CA GLU A 33 -23.33 19.15 2.95
C GLU A 33 -22.28 18.02 2.97
N PHE A 34 -22.54 16.95 2.22
CA PHE A 34 -21.59 15.85 2.11
C PHE A 34 -20.28 16.30 1.45
N ALA A 35 -20.36 17.04 0.33
CA ALA A 35 -19.21 17.54 -0.41
C ALA A 35 -18.40 18.60 0.35
N ASP A 36 -19.02 19.25 1.37
CA ASP A 36 -18.43 20.31 2.17
C ASP A 36 -17.90 21.48 1.31
N ILE A 37 -18.76 21.97 0.40
CA ILE A 37 -18.43 23.04 -0.56
C ILE A 37 -19.50 24.13 -0.63
N GLY A 38 -20.36 24.22 0.41
CA GLY A 38 -21.54 25.12 0.40
C GLY A 38 -21.21 26.57 0.04
N GLU A 39 -20.14 27.14 0.57
CA GLU A 39 -19.71 28.51 0.29
C GLU A 39 -19.33 28.74 -1.18
N PHE A 40 -18.96 27.68 -1.91
CA PHE A 40 -18.48 27.76 -3.30
C PHE A 40 -19.50 27.26 -4.32
N ILE A 41 -20.69 26.80 -3.89
CA ILE A 41 -21.62 26.09 -4.75
C ILE A 41 -22.08 26.89 -5.96
N ASP A 42 -22.18 28.21 -5.83
CA ASP A 42 -22.58 29.14 -6.91
C ASP A 42 -21.38 29.72 -7.66
N SER A 43 -20.16 29.27 -7.37
CA SER A 43 -18.96 29.62 -8.13
C SER A 43 -18.73 28.64 -9.29
N PRO A 44 -18.14 29.10 -10.42
CA PRO A 44 -17.75 28.21 -11.51
C PRO A 44 -16.77 27.12 -11.07
N VAL A 45 -16.99 25.88 -11.51
CA VAL A 45 -16.17 24.70 -11.11
C VAL A 45 -14.71 24.83 -11.56
N GLN A 46 -14.41 25.61 -12.60
CA GLN A 46 -13.02 25.91 -12.97
C GLN A 46 -12.20 26.55 -11.84
N ASN A 47 -12.86 27.25 -10.91
CA ASN A 47 -12.23 27.90 -9.75
C ASN A 47 -12.07 26.94 -8.56
N TYR A 48 -12.60 25.70 -8.64
CA TYR A 48 -12.49 24.71 -7.59
C TYR A 48 -11.08 24.10 -7.57
N SER A 49 -10.60 23.77 -6.37
CA SER A 49 -9.45 22.88 -6.22
C SER A 49 -9.74 21.50 -6.82
N SER A 50 -8.70 20.72 -7.10
CA SER A 50 -8.86 19.35 -7.56
C SER A 50 -9.68 18.51 -6.56
N GLY A 51 -9.44 18.70 -5.26
CA GLY A 51 -10.19 18.05 -4.18
C GLY A 51 -11.67 18.42 -4.18
N MET A 52 -12.03 19.69 -4.33
CA MET A 52 -13.44 20.13 -4.38
C MET A 52 -14.18 19.53 -5.57
N ARG A 53 -13.54 19.44 -6.75
CA ARG A 53 -14.15 18.83 -7.93
C ARG A 53 -14.48 17.36 -7.72
N VAL A 54 -13.54 16.61 -7.11
CA VAL A 54 -13.74 15.18 -6.83
C VAL A 54 -14.79 14.99 -5.73
N ARG A 55 -14.78 15.82 -4.67
CA ARG A 55 -15.79 15.78 -3.61
C ARG A 55 -17.20 15.99 -4.19
N LEU A 56 -17.39 16.99 -5.05
CA LEU A 56 -18.66 17.25 -5.69
C LEU A 56 -19.12 16.07 -6.56
N GLY A 57 -18.23 15.55 -7.42
CA GLY A 57 -18.55 14.41 -8.29
C GLY A 57 -18.95 13.16 -7.51
N PHE A 58 -18.17 12.81 -6.46
CA PHE A 58 -18.49 11.68 -5.60
C PHE A 58 -19.81 11.89 -4.84
N ALA A 59 -20.02 13.09 -4.27
CA ALA A 59 -21.24 13.41 -3.54
C ALA A 59 -22.49 13.21 -4.38
N VAL A 60 -22.50 13.69 -5.63
CA VAL A 60 -23.62 13.46 -6.56
C VAL A 60 -23.84 11.96 -6.78
N ALA A 61 -22.80 11.21 -7.19
CA ALA A 61 -22.93 9.79 -7.48
C ALA A 61 -23.40 8.98 -6.26
N ALA A 62 -22.88 9.29 -5.07
CA ALA A 62 -23.18 8.57 -3.83
C ALA A 62 -24.60 8.84 -3.28
N HIS A 63 -25.24 9.96 -3.63
CA HIS A 63 -26.59 10.31 -3.17
C HIS A 63 -27.68 9.87 -4.14
N MET A 64 -27.33 9.41 -5.32
CA MET A 64 -28.31 8.96 -6.30
C MET A 64 -28.82 7.53 -6.10
N GLU A 65 -28.35 6.82 -5.06
CA GLU A 65 -28.85 5.49 -4.65
C GLU A 65 -28.98 4.51 -5.83
N PRO A 66 -27.89 4.22 -6.55
CA PRO A 66 -27.92 3.37 -7.74
C PRO A 66 -28.16 1.90 -7.37
N ASP A 67 -28.79 1.12 -8.24
CA ASP A 67 -28.85 -0.34 -8.12
C ASP A 67 -27.47 -1.00 -8.32
N VAL A 68 -26.63 -0.39 -9.18
CA VAL A 68 -25.27 -0.83 -9.47
C VAL A 68 -24.34 0.37 -9.46
N LEU A 69 -23.27 0.30 -8.66
CA LEU A 69 -22.25 1.33 -8.55
C LEU A 69 -20.90 0.80 -9.03
N LEU A 70 -20.33 1.47 -10.03
CA LEU A 70 -18.97 1.20 -10.53
C LEU A 70 -18.04 2.27 -10.02
N ILE A 71 -16.98 1.87 -9.32
CA ILE A 71 -15.97 2.77 -8.78
C ILE A 71 -14.61 2.35 -9.31
N ASP A 72 -13.94 3.27 -10.00
CA ASP A 72 -12.61 3.10 -10.53
C ASP A 72 -11.66 4.13 -9.88
N GLU A 73 -10.83 3.66 -8.94
CA GLU A 73 -9.77 4.40 -8.23
C GLU A 73 -10.16 5.68 -7.45
N VAL A 74 -11.42 6.10 -7.43
CA VAL A 74 -11.84 7.46 -7.01
C VAL A 74 -11.92 7.64 -5.48
N LEU A 75 -11.83 6.59 -4.64
CA LEU A 75 -12.04 6.70 -3.19
C LEU A 75 -10.86 7.28 -2.38
N ALA A 76 -9.70 7.44 -2.99
CA ALA A 76 -8.48 7.89 -2.29
C ALA A 76 -8.20 9.39 -2.46
N VAL A 77 -9.21 10.21 -2.82
CA VAL A 77 -9.01 11.64 -3.15
C VAL A 77 -9.66 12.53 -2.09
N GLY A 78 -8.86 13.44 -1.55
CA GLY A 78 -9.27 14.40 -0.52
C GLY A 78 -8.44 14.24 0.76
N ASP A 79 -8.86 14.92 1.82
CA ASP A 79 -8.30 14.72 3.14
C ASP A 79 -8.90 13.46 3.82
N MET A 80 -8.25 13.03 4.90
CA MET A 80 -8.66 11.83 5.63
C MET A 80 -10.11 11.91 6.15
N GLY A 81 -10.59 13.11 6.50
CA GLY A 81 -11.97 13.31 6.96
C GLY A 81 -12.98 12.98 5.86
N PHE A 82 -12.71 13.43 4.64
CA PHE A 82 -13.56 13.13 3.50
C PHE A 82 -13.51 11.64 3.10
N VAL A 83 -12.33 11.02 3.14
CA VAL A 83 -12.18 9.58 2.91
C VAL A 83 -13.05 8.77 3.87
N ILE A 84 -13.08 9.12 5.16
CA ILE A 84 -13.94 8.45 6.16
C ILE A 84 -15.43 8.65 5.84
N LYS A 85 -15.85 9.88 5.44
CA LYS A 85 -17.22 10.14 5.00
C LYS A 85 -17.60 9.26 3.79
N CYS A 86 -16.72 9.16 2.79
CA CYS A 86 -16.93 8.30 1.63
C CYS A 86 -17.08 6.83 2.00
N LEU A 87 -16.22 6.30 2.87
CA LEU A 87 -16.28 4.91 3.33
C LEU A 87 -17.60 4.59 4.06
N ASN A 88 -18.06 5.50 4.92
CA ASN A 88 -19.33 5.33 5.62
C ASN A 88 -20.52 5.36 4.65
N LYS A 89 -20.50 6.27 3.68
CA LYS A 89 -21.54 6.33 2.64
C LYS A 89 -21.54 5.09 1.76
N MET A 90 -20.36 4.58 1.39
CA MET A 90 -20.22 3.34 0.66
C MET A 90 -20.83 2.15 1.39
N LYS A 91 -20.56 2.00 2.69
CA LYS A 91 -21.19 0.94 3.50
C LYS A 91 -22.71 0.99 3.47
N SER A 92 -23.30 2.20 3.49
CA SER A 92 -24.75 2.38 3.37
C SER A 92 -25.25 1.97 1.98
N ILE A 93 -24.56 2.35 0.90
CA ILE A 93 -24.95 2.00 -0.48
C ILE A 93 -24.87 0.49 -0.69
N MET A 94 -23.83 -0.17 -0.18
CA MET A 94 -23.61 -1.62 -0.32
C MET A 94 -24.72 -2.48 0.31
N GLN A 95 -25.56 -1.92 1.16
CA GLN A 95 -26.71 -2.64 1.72
C GLN A 95 -27.81 -2.88 0.67
N ASN A 96 -27.92 -2.00 -0.33
CA ASN A 96 -29.01 -1.99 -1.30
C ASN A 96 -28.55 -2.04 -2.77
N ALA A 97 -27.25 -1.88 -3.03
CA ALA A 97 -26.69 -1.82 -4.38
C ALA A 97 -25.59 -2.87 -4.59
N ALA A 98 -25.47 -3.37 -5.81
CA ALA A 98 -24.28 -4.12 -6.21
C ALA A 98 -23.13 -3.14 -6.49
N VAL A 99 -21.94 -3.38 -5.89
CA VAL A 99 -20.79 -2.50 -6.06
C VAL A 99 -19.65 -3.26 -6.72
N ILE A 100 -19.12 -2.71 -7.81
CA ILE A 100 -17.86 -3.15 -8.43
C ILE A 100 -16.82 -2.08 -8.13
N PHE A 101 -15.83 -2.46 -7.35
CA PHE A 101 -14.72 -1.59 -6.91
C PHE A 101 -13.43 -2.01 -7.56
N VAL A 102 -12.89 -1.16 -8.42
CA VAL A 102 -11.59 -1.35 -9.07
C VAL A 102 -10.56 -0.47 -8.38
N SER A 103 -9.50 -1.07 -7.87
CA SER A 103 -8.44 -0.33 -7.17
C SER A 103 -7.12 -1.11 -7.16
N HIS A 104 -6.03 -0.36 -7.08
CA HIS A 104 -4.70 -0.87 -6.74
C HIS A 104 -4.37 -0.69 -5.25
N GLY A 105 -5.24 -0.05 -4.48
CA GLY A 105 -5.13 0.14 -3.02
C GLY A 105 -5.62 -1.07 -2.24
N MET A 106 -4.78 -2.07 -2.01
CA MET A 106 -5.16 -3.34 -1.38
C MET A 106 -5.83 -3.20 0.00
N PRO A 107 -5.44 -2.25 0.89
CA PRO A 107 -6.16 -2.02 2.14
C PRO A 107 -7.63 -1.66 1.92
N MET A 108 -7.94 -0.86 0.90
CA MET A 108 -9.32 -0.49 0.58
C MET A 108 -10.10 -1.67 0.00
N VAL A 109 -9.48 -2.47 -0.87
CA VAL A 109 -10.07 -3.71 -1.38
C VAL A 109 -10.42 -4.66 -0.24
N SER A 110 -9.48 -4.87 0.70
CA SER A 110 -9.71 -5.72 1.88
C SER A 110 -10.81 -5.21 2.79
N PHE A 111 -10.97 -3.89 2.89
CA PHE A 111 -11.95 -3.27 3.78
C PHE A 111 -13.37 -3.23 3.19
N ILE A 112 -13.49 -3.03 1.87
CA ILE A 112 -14.76 -2.81 1.19
C ILE A 112 -15.32 -4.10 0.60
N CYS A 113 -14.47 -4.94 -0.03
CA CYS A 113 -14.92 -6.02 -0.87
C CYS A 113 -15.23 -7.30 -0.08
N SER A 114 -16.31 -7.98 -0.45
CA SER A 114 -16.66 -9.33 0.03
C SER A 114 -16.21 -10.44 -0.93
N LYS A 115 -15.80 -10.06 -2.15
CA LYS A 115 -15.32 -10.96 -3.20
C LYS A 115 -14.24 -10.25 -4.00
N ALA A 116 -13.23 -11.00 -4.45
CA ALA A 116 -12.16 -10.47 -5.27
C ALA A 116 -12.09 -11.17 -6.63
N MET A 117 -11.82 -10.37 -7.67
CA MET A 117 -11.47 -10.84 -9.00
C MET A 117 -10.17 -10.17 -9.43
N VAL A 118 -9.17 -10.98 -9.81
CA VAL A 118 -7.92 -10.46 -10.37
C VAL A 118 -7.87 -10.74 -11.86
N LEU A 119 -7.67 -9.68 -12.63
CA LEU A 119 -7.47 -9.75 -14.07
C LEU A 119 -5.97 -9.75 -14.38
N ASP A 120 -5.54 -10.73 -15.17
CA ASP A 120 -4.17 -10.84 -15.67
C ASP A 120 -4.21 -10.91 -17.19
N SER A 121 -3.69 -9.88 -17.85
CA SER A 121 -3.65 -9.79 -19.33
C SER A 121 -5.00 -10.04 -19.99
N GLY A 122 -6.08 -9.50 -19.40
CA GLY A 122 -7.46 -9.62 -19.91
C GLY A 122 -8.14 -10.95 -19.58
N ARG A 123 -7.51 -11.82 -18.77
CA ARG A 123 -8.09 -13.09 -18.33
C ARG A 123 -8.29 -13.09 -16.81
N VAL A 124 -9.30 -13.81 -16.34
CA VAL A 124 -9.52 -13.99 -14.91
C VAL A 124 -8.48 -14.96 -14.37
N GLY A 125 -7.57 -14.45 -13.55
CA GLY A 125 -6.54 -15.25 -12.88
C GLY A 125 -6.98 -15.74 -11.51
N TYR A 126 -7.87 -14.99 -10.83
CA TYR A 126 -8.46 -15.34 -9.54
C TYR A 126 -9.90 -14.84 -9.46
N TYR A 127 -10.79 -15.62 -8.84
CA TYR A 127 -12.16 -15.20 -8.55
C TYR A 127 -12.73 -16.04 -7.40
N ASP A 128 -12.88 -15.42 -6.23
CA ASP A 128 -13.41 -16.07 -5.04
C ASP A 128 -13.92 -15.07 -4.00
N ASN A 129 -14.64 -15.57 -2.97
CA ASN A 129 -15.06 -14.79 -1.80
C ASN A 129 -13.89 -14.54 -0.81
N ASN A 130 -12.78 -15.23 -0.94
CA ASN A 130 -11.58 -14.98 -0.13
C ASN A 130 -10.78 -13.83 -0.72
N VAL A 131 -11.10 -12.61 -0.26
CA VAL A 131 -10.44 -11.38 -0.73
C VAL A 131 -8.95 -11.39 -0.43
N SER A 132 -8.53 -11.90 0.73
CA SER A 132 -7.10 -11.95 1.11
C SER A 132 -6.30 -12.80 0.13
N SER A 133 -6.79 -14.00 -0.22
CA SER A 133 -6.12 -14.84 -1.23
C SER A 133 -6.08 -14.18 -2.63
N GLY A 134 -7.09 -13.39 -2.98
CA GLY A 134 -7.09 -12.59 -4.21
C GLY A 134 -6.02 -11.51 -4.20
N ILE A 135 -5.88 -10.81 -3.08
CA ILE A 135 -4.82 -9.84 -2.85
C ILE A 135 -3.45 -10.53 -2.96
N ASP A 136 -3.23 -11.65 -2.27
CA ASP A 136 -1.97 -12.39 -2.33
C ASP A 136 -1.63 -12.84 -3.76
N TYR A 137 -2.63 -13.33 -4.50
CA TYR A 137 -2.46 -13.70 -5.90
C TYR A 137 -2.03 -12.47 -6.74
N TYR A 138 -2.72 -11.34 -6.62
CA TYR A 138 -2.37 -10.09 -7.31
C TYR A 138 -0.94 -9.68 -7.00
N LEU A 139 -0.56 -9.71 -5.75
CA LEU A 139 0.72 -9.26 -5.25
C LEU A 139 1.86 -10.20 -5.62
N SER A 140 1.58 -11.52 -5.73
CA SER A 140 2.57 -12.51 -6.17
C SER A 140 3.09 -12.22 -7.60
N LYS A 141 2.31 -11.52 -8.42
CA LYS A 141 2.71 -11.12 -9.77
C LYS A 141 3.84 -10.07 -9.77
N PHE A 142 3.99 -9.32 -8.69
CA PHE A 142 5.02 -8.29 -8.53
C PHE A 142 6.21 -8.74 -7.67
N ALA A 143 6.11 -9.88 -6.98
CA ALA A 143 7.14 -10.41 -6.09
C ALA A 143 8.47 -10.77 -6.79
N SER A 144 8.51 -10.76 -8.12
CA SER A 144 9.74 -11.02 -8.93
C SER A 144 10.52 -9.75 -9.31
N LEU A 145 10.12 -8.58 -8.82
CA LEU A 145 10.90 -7.37 -9.02
C LEU A 145 12.21 -7.51 -8.24
N LYS A 146 13.33 -7.66 -8.98
CA LYS A 146 14.67 -7.67 -8.38
C LYS A 146 14.83 -6.43 -7.52
N GLY A 147 15.25 -6.63 -6.27
CA GLY A 147 15.49 -5.54 -5.35
C GLY A 147 16.46 -4.51 -5.95
N CYS A 148 16.19 -3.24 -5.68
CA CYS A 148 17.09 -2.16 -6.06
C CYS A 148 18.26 -2.13 -5.09
N VAL A 149 19.48 -2.01 -5.64
CA VAL A 149 20.69 -1.80 -4.85
C VAL A 149 21.10 -0.33 -5.00
N THR A 150 21.19 0.37 -3.87
CA THR A 150 21.61 1.77 -3.80
C THR A 150 22.68 1.97 -2.73
N GLY A 151 23.22 3.17 -2.62
CA GLY A 151 24.29 3.52 -1.69
C GLY A 151 25.60 3.83 -2.41
N SER A 152 26.69 4.01 -1.66
CA SER A 152 28.00 4.39 -2.21
C SER A 152 28.73 3.27 -2.95
N GLY A 153 28.23 2.01 -2.83
CA GLY A 153 28.88 0.84 -3.43
C GLY A 153 30.15 0.36 -2.68
N LYS A 154 30.45 0.95 -1.52
CA LYS A 154 31.60 0.55 -0.70
C LYS A 154 31.40 -0.80 0.01
N ALA A 155 30.17 -1.31 0.02
CA ALA A 155 29.84 -2.63 0.53
C ALA A 155 28.98 -3.41 -0.47
N VAL A 156 29.17 -4.73 -0.50
CA VAL A 156 28.38 -5.67 -1.31
C VAL A 156 27.91 -6.81 -0.42
N ILE A 157 26.64 -7.17 -0.56
CA ILE A 157 26.03 -8.30 0.14
C ILE A 157 25.82 -9.44 -0.87
N SER A 158 26.14 -10.65 -0.45
CA SER A 158 25.87 -11.87 -1.23
C SER A 158 25.49 -13.04 -0.32
N ASP A 159 25.10 -14.15 -0.94
CA ASP A 159 24.85 -15.44 -0.26
C ASP A 159 23.84 -15.32 0.90
N ILE A 160 22.70 -14.63 0.65
CA ILE A 160 21.69 -14.41 1.66
C ILE A 160 20.86 -15.68 1.83
N VAL A 161 20.78 -16.13 3.09
CA VAL A 161 20.03 -17.31 3.50
C VAL A 161 19.16 -16.95 4.70
N LEU A 162 17.87 -17.30 4.63
CA LEU A 162 16.92 -17.15 5.74
C LEU A 162 16.61 -18.52 6.33
N SER A 163 16.45 -18.58 7.64
CA SER A 163 15.94 -19.79 8.31
C SER A 163 15.14 -19.45 9.57
N ASN A 164 14.15 -20.30 9.90
CA ASN A 164 13.38 -20.25 11.15
C ASN A 164 13.65 -21.47 12.05
N GLY A 165 14.71 -22.22 11.77
CA GLY A 165 15.02 -23.45 12.49
C GLY A 165 14.37 -24.71 11.90
N HIS A 166 13.25 -24.59 11.18
CA HIS A 166 12.53 -25.70 10.52
C HIS A 166 12.74 -25.66 9.00
N HIS A 167 12.75 -24.47 8.44
CA HIS A 167 12.92 -24.21 7.01
C HIS A 167 14.13 -23.34 6.76
N CYS A 168 14.74 -23.50 5.58
CA CYS A 168 15.88 -22.72 5.13
C CYS A 168 15.67 -22.40 3.65
N VAL A 169 15.73 -21.13 3.30
CA VAL A 169 15.50 -20.64 1.92
C VAL A 169 16.59 -19.66 1.49
N SER A 170 16.80 -19.55 0.19
CA SER A 170 17.73 -18.62 -0.42
C SER A 170 17.16 -18.05 -1.72
N GLY A 171 17.64 -16.90 -2.14
CA GLY A 171 17.15 -16.22 -3.35
C GLY A 171 15.75 -15.67 -3.19
N ASN A 172 14.85 -15.98 -4.15
CA ASN A 172 13.49 -15.45 -4.19
C ASN A 172 12.45 -16.34 -3.48
N ASP A 173 12.87 -17.43 -2.87
CA ASP A 173 11.97 -18.30 -2.15
C ASP A 173 11.46 -17.60 -0.88
N LYS A 174 10.21 -17.89 -0.52
CA LYS A 174 9.57 -17.33 0.67
C LYS A 174 9.80 -18.25 1.85
N LEU A 175 10.33 -17.71 2.94
CA LEU A 175 10.43 -18.45 4.20
C LEU A 175 9.05 -18.39 4.88
N PRO A 176 8.37 -19.54 5.12
CA PRO A 176 7.21 -19.55 6.01
C PRO A 176 7.65 -19.20 7.43
N LEU A 177 6.90 -18.31 8.09
CA LEU A 177 7.23 -17.80 9.42
C LEU A 177 5.95 -17.74 10.26
N ASP A 178 5.85 -18.57 11.27
CA ASP A 178 4.73 -18.52 12.21
C ASP A 178 4.91 -17.38 13.22
N TYR A 179 3.80 -16.91 13.77
CA TYR A 179 3.81 -15.86 14.79
C TYR A 179 4.62 -16.30 16.01
N GLY A 180 5.66 -15.55 16.34
CA GLY A 180 6.56 -15.85 17.45
C GLY A 180 7.78 -16.68 17.07
N ASP A 181 7.93 -17.07 15.82
CA ASP A 181 9.14 -17.76 15.35
C ASP A 181 10.39 -16.87 15.46
N ASP A 182 11.54 -17.53 15.56
CA ASP A 182 12.84 -16.89 15.45
C ASP A 182 13.27 -16.84 13.99
N LEU A 183 13.73 -15.69 13.53
CA LEU A 183 14.29 -15.52 12.17
C LEU A 183 15.81 -15.41 12.23
N SER A 184 16.51 -16.28 11.55
CA SER A 184 17.95 -16.19 11.31
C SER A 184 18.22 -15.73 9.88
N ILE A 185 19.13 -14.77 9.75
CA ILE A 185 19.58 -14.22 8.46
C ILE A 185 21.09 -14.41 8.39
N GLU A 186 21.57 -15.21 7.45
CA GLU A 186 23.00 -15.36 7.18
C GLU A 186 23.33 -14.69 5.85
N MET A 187 24.44 -13.97 5.79
CA MET A 187 24.89 -13.30 4.58
C MET A 187 26.40 -13.12 4.57
N LYS A 188 26.95 -12.85 3.39
CA LYS A 188 28.35 -12.48 3.21
C LYS A 188 28.44 -10.99 2.89
N LEU A 189 29.18 -10.26 3.71
CA LEU A 189 29.53 -8.86 3.48
C LEU A 189 30.95 -8.76 2.91
N THR A 190 31.09 -8.03 1.82
CA THR A 190 32.38 -7.67 1.24
C THR A 190 32.54 -6.16 1.24
N LEU A 191 33.61 -5.64 1.84
CA LEU A 191 33.91 -4.21 1.84
C LEU A 191 34.94 -3.89 0.74
N ASN A 192 34.63 -2.89 -0.06
CA ASN A 192 35.48 -2.38 -1.14
C ASN A 192 36.39 -1.23 -0.71
N SER A 193 36.22 -0.76 0.54
CA SER A 193 37.01 0.31 1.16
C SER A 193 37.22 0.03 2.65
N SER A 194 38.20 0.72 3.26
CA SER A 194 38.42 0.65 4.71
C SER A 194 37.30 1.42 5.43
N VAL A 195 36.46 0.71 6.16
CA VAL A 195 35.43 1.27 7.06
C VAL A 195 35.69 0.67 8.44
N GLU A 196 35.81 1.52 9.45
CA GLU A 196 36.21 1.07 10.80
C GLU A 196 35.01 0.53 11.59
N GLN A 197 33.87 1.18 11.47
CA GLN A 197 32.66 0.83 12.21
C GLN A 197 31.46 0.74 11.25
N VAL A 198 30.84 -0.41 11.20
CA VAL A 198 29.71 -0.67 10.35
C VAL A 198 28.46 -0.96 11.18
N GLY A 199 27.40 -0.22 10.90
CA GLY A 199 26.05 -0.49 11.37
C GLY A 199 25.27 -1.29 10.34
N ILE A 200 24.31 -2.09 10.81
CA ILE A 200 23.33 -2.77 9.98
C ILE A 200 21.93 -2.38 10.40
N ALA A 201 21.04 -2.19 9.43
CA ALA A 201 19.61 -2.09 9.64
C ALA A 201 18.87 -3.09 8.73
N ILE A 202 17.89 -3.76 9.29
CA ILE A 202 17.01 -4.69 8.61
C ILE A 202 15.60 -4.13 8.72
N MET A 203 14.93 -3.98 7.58
CA MET A 203 13.54 -3.53 7.52
C MET A 203 12.69 -4.59 6.86
N PHE A 204 11.52 -4.82 7.43
CA PHE A 204 10.48 -5.65 6.83
C PHE A 204 9.50 -4.71 6.14
N LEU A 205 9.42 -4.83 4.83
CA LEU A 205 8.56 -4.00 4.01
C LEU A 205 7.34 -4.82 3.62
N ASN A 206 6.17 -4.23 3.81
CA ASN A 206 4.96 -4.81 3.25
C ASN A 206 4.99 -4.68 1.73
N ILE A 207 3.98 -5.18 1.09
CA ILE A 207 3.85 -5.20 -0.36
C ILE A 207 3.77 -3.81 -0.99
N GLN A 208 3.36 -2.78 -0.25
CA GLN A 208 3.40 -1.38 -0.68
C GLN A 208 4.79 -0.75 -0.49
N MET A 209 5.80 -1.56 -0.17
CA MET A 209 7.17 -1.13 0.15
C MET A 209 7.24 -0.19 1.38
N LEU A 210 6.22 -0.24 2.24
CA LEU A 210 6.21 0.51 3.49
C LEU A 210 6.84 -0.33 4.61
N PRO A 211 7.72 0.26 5.43
CA PRO A 211 8.31 -0.44 6.56
C PRO A 211 7.22 -0.71 7.63
N VAL A 212 7.10 -1.97 8.04
CA VAL A 212 6.19 -2.43 9.09
C VAL A 212 6.91 -2.84 10.36
N ALA A 213 8.18 -3.23 10.23
CA ALA A 213 9.07 -3.50 11.33
C ALA A 213 10.51 -3.21 10.91
N ASP A 214 11.34 -2.78 11.85
CA ASP A 214 12.76 -2.60 11.64
C ASP A 214 13.57 -3.01 12.87
N CYS A 215 14.80 -3.45 12.64
CA CYS A 215 15.80 -3.61 13.67
C CYS A 215 17.14 -3.07 13.17
N SER A 216 17.83 -2.38 14.04
CA SER A 216 19.10 -1.74 13.72
C SER A 216 20.13 -2.00 14.81
N SER A 217 21.36 -2.27 14.40
CA SER A 217 22.49 -2.43 15.33
C SER A 217 22.69 -1.20 16.21
N LYS A 218 22.39 -0.01 15.71
CA LYS A 218 22.47 1.25 16.47
C LYS A 218 21.50 1.26 17.66
N PHE A 219 20.26 0.77 17.48
CA PHE A 219 19.28 0.69 18.58
C PHE A 219 19.53 -0.51 19.50
N CYS A 220 20.07 -1.61 18.97
CA CYS A 220 20.39 -2.80 19.75
C CYS A 220 21.73 -2.70 20.48
N GLY A 221 22.49 -1.62 20.30
CA GLY A 221 23.73 -1.35 21.02
C GLY A 221 24.91 -2.23 20.62
N PHE A 222 24.95 -2.76 19.41
CA PHE A 222 26.11 -3.51 18.90
C PHE A 222 26.64 -2.92 17.60
N GLU A 223 27.95 -3.07 17.40
CA GLU A 223 28.67 -2.64 16.20
C GLU A 223 29.28 -3.85 15.52
N ILE A 224 29.45 -3.77 14.22
CA ILE A 224 30.14 -4.77 13.43
C ILE A 224 31.52 -4.21 13.09
N ASN A 225 32.57 -4.90 13.54
CA ASN A 225 33.93 -4.61 13.10
C ASN A 225 34.29 -5.54 11.93
N PRO A 226 33.99 -5.15 10.70
CA PRO A 226 34.12 -6.05 9.59
C PRO A 226 35.57 -6.14 9.13
N LYS A 227 36.02 -7.37 8.87
CA LYS A 227 37.13 -7.60 7.98
C LYS A 227 36.68 -7.37 6.55
N LYS A 228 37.64 -7.24 5.59
CA LYS A 228 37.34 -7.04 4.17
C LYS A 228 36.27 -8.02 3.62
N HIS A 229 36.24 -9.24 4.15
CA HIS A 229 35.23 -10.25 3.87
C HIS A 229 34.76 -10.83 5.20
N SER A 230 33.47 -10.74 5.49
CA SER A 230 32.86 -11.22 6.73
C SER A 230 31.60 -12.02 6.44
N LYS A 231 31.45 -13.17 7.12
CA LYS A 231 30.18 -13.87 7.18
C LYS A 231 29.42 -13.30 8.38
N ILE A 232 28.22 -12.79 8.14
CA ILE A 232 27.37 -12.20 9.16
C ILE A 232 26.19 -13.14 9.38
N LYS A 233 25.90 -13.42 10.64
CA LYS A 233 24.73 -14.15 11.09
C LYS A 233 23.97 -13.30 12.09
N LEU A 234 22.72 -13.04 11.80
CA LEU A 234 21.80 -12.27 12.64
C LEU A 234 20.68 -13.18 13.09
N LYS A 235 20.22 -13.00 14.29
CA LYS A 235 19.05 -13.67 14.82
C LYS A 235 18.09 -12.63 15.39
N ILE A 236 16.86 -12.66 14.92
CA ILE A 236 15.74 -11.86 15.42
C ILE A 236 14.82 -12.85 16.12
N ASN A 237 14.67 -12.67 17.43
CA ASN A 237 13.85 -13.59 18.23
C ASN A 237 12.41 -13.11 18.25
N ASN A 238 11.46 -14.06 18.29
CA ASN A 238 10.05 -13.82 18.54
C ASN A 238 9.44 -12.83 17.55
N MET A 239 9.51 -13.14 16.24
CA MET A 239 8.95 -12.32 15.18
C MET A 239 7.43 -12.26 15.29
N GLN A 240 6.88 -11.03 15.32
CA GLN A 240 5.45 -10.77 15.48
C GLN A 240 4.93 -10.02 14.25
N LEU A 241 4.94 -10.67 13.11
CA LEU A 241 4.33 -10.16 11.88
C LEU A 241 2.90 -10.66 11.75
N ASN A 242 2.00 -9.82 11.26
CA ASN A 242 0.66 -10.24 10.88
C ASN A 242 0.69 -11.09 9.60
N LEU A 243 -0.40 -11.80 9.32
CA LEU A 243 -0.54 -12.57 8.08
C LEU A 243 -0.23 -11.70 6.86
N GLY A 244 0.68 -12.15 6.01
CA GLY A 244 1.09 -11.42 4.82
C GLY A 244 2.45 -11.82 4.27
N ILE A 245 2.81 -11.22 3.13
CA ILE A 245 4.13 -11.38 2.52
C ILE A 245 4.92 -10.11 2.77
N TYR A 246 6.14 -10.28 3.26
CA TYR A 246 7.05 -9.17 3.54
C TYR A 246 8.36 -9.37 2.81
N SER A 247 8.87 -8.30 2.21
CA SER A 247 10.23 -8.28 1.68
C SER A 247 11.20 -7.75 2.73
N ILE A 248 12.42 -8.27 2.71
CA ILE A 248 13.48 -7.85 3.62
C ILE A 248 14.39 -6.87 2.87
N CYS A 249 14.55 -5.68 3.46
CA CYS A 249 15.54 -4.70 3.04
C CYS A 249 16.70 -4.71 4.04
N ILE A 250 17.93 -4.77 3.54
CA ILE A 250 19.15 -4.76 4.36
C ILE A 250 19.98 -3.54 3.99
N VAL A 251 20.35 -2.76 5.00
CA VAL A 251 21.14 -1.54 4.86
C VAL A 251 22.41 -1.65 5.71
N PHE A 252 23.57 -1.40 5.11
CA PHE A 252 24.83 -1.22 5.83
C PHE A 252 25.24 0.25 5.81
N ILE A 253 25.65 0.76 6.96
CA ILE A 253 25.92 2.18 7.20
C ILE A 253 27.30 2.31 7.84
N ASP A 254 28.10 3.25 7.37
CA ASP A 254 29.28 3.72 8.07
C ASP A 254 28.86 4.58 9.27
N LEU A 255 29.13 4.11 10.49
CA LEU A 255 28.71 4.78 11.71
C LEU A 255 29.52 6.06 12.00
N SER A 256 30.67 6.24 11.36
CA SER A 256 31.52 7.42 11.56
C SER A 256 30.94 8.68 10.90
N ASN A 257 30.25 8.52 9.78
CA ASN A 257 29.73 9.64 8.97
C ASN A 257 28.26 9.48 8.53
N ASN A 258 27.58 8.40 8.97
CA ASN A 258 26.22 8.01 8.57
C ASN A 258 26.04 7.79 7.04
N GLU A 259 27.11 7.46 6.33
CA GLU A 259 27.04 7.15 4.91
C GLU A 259 26.41 5.77 4.68
N ILE A 260 25.44 5.68 3.77
CA ILE A 260 24.87 4.40 3.34
C ILE A 260 25.88 3.70 2.41
N LEU A 261 26.51 2.64 2.92
CA LEU A 261 27.49 1.85 2.16
C LEU A 261 26.82 1.01 1.10
N THR A 262 25.73 0.35 1.44
CA THR A 262 24.83 -0.37 0.54
C THR A 262 23.44 -0.49 1.17
N ARG A 263 22.43 -0.35 0.33
CA ARG A 263 21.03 -0.65 0.65
C ARG A 263 20.52 -1.60 -0.42
N ASN A 264 20.02 -2.73 0.01
CA ASN A 264 19.48 -3.76 -0.86
C ASN A 264 18.01 -3.97 -0.47
N ASP A 265 17.10 -3.49 -1.31
CA ASP A 265 15.67 -3.69 -1.13
C ASP A 265 15.26 -5.06 -1.67
N SER A 266 14.33 -5.73 -0.99
CA SER A 266 13.73 -7.01 -1.41
C SER A 266 14.77 -8.12 -1.68
N VAL A 267 15.74 -8.26 -0.78
CA VAL A 267 16.81 -9.28 -0.88
C VAL A 267 16.30 -10.70 -0.62
N ALA A 268 15.20 -10.83 0.11
CA ALA A 268 14.57 -12.09 0.48
C ALA A 268 13.12 -11.83 0.92
N TYR A 269 12.32 -12.88 1.09
CA TYR A 269 10.92 -12.77 1.45
C TYR A 269 10.58 -13.69 2.61
N VAL A 270 9.67 -13.22 3.49
CA VAL A 270 9.03 -14.03 4.52
C VAL A 270 7.52 -14.00 4.31
N GLN A 271 6.87 -15.12 4.62
CA GLN A 271 5.42 -15.26 4.59
C GLN A 271 4.96 -15.61 6.00
N ALA A 272 4.38 -14.62 6.69
CA ALA A 272 3.81 -14.79 8.01
C ALA A 272 2.34 -15.19 7.94
#